data_631f40fbffe11a24cfe99b593ac336be
#
_entry.id   631f40fbffe11a24cfe99b593ac336be
#
_cell.length_a   1.000
_cell.length_b   1.000
_cell.length_c   1.000
_cell.angle_alpha   90.00
_cell.angle_beta   90.00
_cell.angle_gamma   90.00
#
_symmetry.space_group_name_H-M   'P 1'
#
loop_
_entity.id
_entity.type
_entity.pdbx_description
1 polymer ?
#
loop_
_entity_poly.entity_id
_entity_poly.type
_entity_poly.pdbx_seq_one_letter_code
_entity_poly.pdbx_strand_id
1 'polypeptide(L)'
;MITPGWRTGWRTSTRSSNGGNCVEVDFTAVGVQIRDSKARGTGPIIDFTPTQWAVFLRESVGGLPSANGAVTATHRDGTEVRSNSSGVTLHFTPGEWAAFVAGAQDGEFDYHLQVAALVG
;
A
#
# COMPACT_ATOMS: atom_id res chain seq x y z
N MET A 1 -16.72 -16.59 -10.61
CA MET A 1 -15.85 -17.06 -9.50
C MET A 1 -14.45 -16.50 -9.67
N ILE A 2 -13.90 -15.93 -8.61
CA ILE A 2 -12.54 -15.41 -8.64
C ILE A 2 -11.58 -16.56 -8.37
N THR A 3 -10.58 -16.74 -9.26
CA THR A 3 -9.54 -17.74 -9.02
C THR A 3 -8.58 -17.24 -7.94
N PRO A 4 -7.96 -18.12 -7.13
CA PRO A 4 -7.04 -17.70 -6.07
C PRO A 4 -5.84 -16.89 -6.55
N GLY A 5 -5.49 -16.99 -7.83
CA GLY A 5 -4.32 -16.31 -8.39
C GLY A 5 -4.58 -14.96 -9.00
N TRP A 6 -5.81 -14.43 -8.96
CA TRP A 6 -6.09 -13.15 -9.61
C TRP A 6 -5.40 -11.98 -8.89
N ARG A 7 -5.11 -10.93 -9.65
CA ARG A 7 -4.60 -9.67 -9.12
C ARG A 7 -4.98 -8.53 -10.05
N THR A 8 -5.04 -7.31 -9.51
CA THR A 8 -5.41 -6.12 -10.30
C THR A 8 -4.24 -5.58 -11.12
N GLY A 9 -3.02 -5.90 -10.75
CA GLY A 9 -1.83 -5.28 -11.29
C GLY A 9 -1.39 -4.11 -10.42
N TRP A 10 -0.10 -3.82 -10.44
CA TRP A 10 0.50 -2.77 -9.64
C TRP A 10 0.01 -1.39 -10.10
N ARG A 11 -0.33 -0.54 -9.13
CA ARG A 11 -0.80 0.81 -9.39
C ARG A 11 -0.24 1.78 -8.36
N THR A 12 -0.16 3.04 -8.73
CA THR A 12 0.23 4.14 -7.83
C THR A 12 -0.96 5.06 -7.63
N SER A 13 -0.84 5.99 -6.68
CA SER A 13 -1.83 7.04 -6.49
C SER A 13 -1.90 7.95 -7.71
N THR A 14 -3.10 8.38 -8.10
CA THR A 14 -3.28 9.39 -9.15
C THR A 14 -2.72 10.74 -8.74
N ARG A 15 -2.41 10.91 -7.45
CA ARG A 15 -1.80 12.13 -6.90
C ARG A 15 -0.28 12.11 -7.01
N SER A 16 0.31 11.05 -7.56
CA SER A 16 1.75 10.95 -7.73
C SER A 16 2.24 11.94 -8.77
N SER A 17 3.37 12.59 -8.50
CA SER A 17 3.95 13.55 -9.42
C SER A 17 4.63 12.86 -10.61
N ASN A 18 4.84 13.63 -11.68
CA ASN A 18 5.46 13.13 -12.91
C ASN A 18 6.84 12.55 -12.66
N GLY A 19 7.09 11.37 -13.21
CA GLY A 19 8.36 10.67 -13.04
C GLY A 19 8.61 10.24 -11.62
N GLY A 20 7.61 10.40 -10.77
CA GLY A 20 7.75 10.15 -9.35
C GLY A 20 7.87 8.68 -9.04
N ASN A 21 8.74 8.40 -8.10
CA ASN A 21 8.77 7.13 -7.43
C ASN A 21 7.65 7.13 -6.41
N CYS A 22 6.99 6.00 -6.23
CA CYS A 22 5.74 5.97 -5.47
C CYS A 22 5.60 4.67 -4.70
N VAL A 23 4.62 4.66 -3.81
CA VAL A 23 4.13 3.42 -3.24
C VAL A 23 3.33 2.72 -4.33
N GLU A 24 3.75 1.53 -4.72
CA GLU A 24 2.98 0.69 -5.64
C GLU A 24 2.14 -0.29 -4.84
N VAL A 25 0.89 -0.44 -5.23
CA VAL A 25 -0.11 -1.27 -4.54
C VAL A 25 -0.72 -2.25 -5.53
N ASP A 26 -0.85 -3.50 -5.12
CA ASP A 26 -1.52 -4.53 -5.89
C ASP A 26 -2.55 -5.24 -5.02
N PHE A 27 -3.75 -5.45 -5.56
CA PHE A 27 -4.83 -6.15 -4.87
C PHE A 27 -4.92 -7.57 -5.41
N THR A 28 -4.93 -8.54 -4.50
CA THR A 28 -4.92 -9.96 -4.83
C THR A 28 -6.10 -10.67 -4.17
N ALA A 29 -6.30 -11.94 -4.54
CA ALA A 29 -7.38 -12.74 -3.96
C ALA A 29 -7.30 -12.87 -2.44
N VAL A 30 -6.10 -12.76 -1.87
CA VAL A 30 -5.88 -13.00 -0.44
C VAL A 30 -5.52 -11.75 0.35
N GLY A 31 -5.38 -10.62 -0.31
CA GLY A 31 -5.04 -9.37 0.39
C GLY A 31 -4.41 -8.34 -0.52
N VAL A 32 -3.49 -7.58 0.05
CA VAL A 32 -2.87 -6.44 -0.62
C VAL A 32 -1.35 -6.57 -0.49
N GLN A 33 -0.65 -6.15 -1.53
CA GLN A 33 0.81 -6.10 -1.54
C GLN A 33 1.26 -4.68 -1.84
N ILE A 34 2.33 -4.25 -1.18
CA ILE A 34 2.97 -2.96 -1.50
C ILE A 34 4.44 -3.18 -1.83
N ARG A 35 4.98 -2.29 -2.65
CA ARG A 35 6.41 -2.24 -2.97
C ARG A 35 6.79 -0.80 -3.33
N ASP A 36 8.10 -0.56 -3.42
CA ASP A 36 8.63 0.73 -3.83
C ASP A 36 8.88 0.72 -5.33
N SER A 37 8.29 1.67 -6.06
CA SER A 37 8.45 1.76 -7.51
C SER A 37 9.91 2.06 -7.91
N LYS A 38 10.71 2.62 -7.01
CA LYS A 38 12.14 2.88 -7.27
C LYS A 38 12.93 1.60 -7.60
N ALA A 39 12.45 0.46 -7.12
CA ALA A 39 13.08 -0.83 -7.37
C ALA A 39 12.68 -1.47 -8.71
N ARG A 40 11.84 -0.81 -9.49
CA ARG A 40 11.43 -1.24 -10.84
C ARG A 40 10.89 -2.67 -10.89
N GLY A 41 10.12 -3.05 -9.88
CA GLY A 41 9.50 -4.37 -9.82
C GLY A 41 10.40 -5.48 -9.30
N THR A 42 11.65 -5.17 -8.95
CA THR A 42 12.61 -6.18 -8.46
C THR A 42 12.81 -6.12 -6.96
N GLY A 43 12.23 -5.13 -6.28
CA GLY A 43 12.43 -4.93 -4.86
C GLY A 43 11.52 -5.82 -4.01
N PRO A 44 11.73 -5.76 -2.69
CA PRO A 44 10.94 -6.55 -1.77
C PRO A 44 9.49 -6.09 -1.72
N ILE A 45 8.60 -7.01 -1.34
CA ILE A 45 7.16 -6.81 -1.26
C ILE A 45 6.73 -7.04 0.18
N ILE A 46 5.78 -6.21 0.66
CA ILE A 46 5.14 -6.40 1.96
C ILE A 46 3.69 -6.79 1.73
N ASP A 47 3.24 -7.83 2.42
CA ASP A 47 1.89 -8.39 2.30
C ASP A 47 1.01 -7.94 3.46
N PHE A 48 -0.28 -7.72 3.15
CA PHE A 48 -1.32 -7.39 4.14
C PHE A 48 -2.52 -8.30 3.90
N THR A 49 -3.18 -8.73 4.98
CA THR A 49 -4.54 -9.25 4.85
C THR A 49 -5.48 -8.07 4.58
N PRO A 50 -6.71 -8.32 4.08
CA PRO A 50 -7.66 -7.22 3.87
C PRO A 50 -7.95 -6.43 5.13
N THR A 51 -8.06 -7.08 6.28
CA THR A 51 -8.30 -6.40 7.56
C THR A 51 -7.10 -5.55 7.96
N GLN A 52 -5.89 -6.09 7.86
CA GLN A 52 -4.67 -5.34 8.16
C GLN A 52 -4.55 -4.12 7.25
N TRP A 53 -4.88 -4.27 5.99
CA TRP A 53 -4.81 -3.18 5.02
C TRP A 53 -5.79 -2.05 5.38
N ALA A 54 -7.03 -2.38 5.75
CA ALA A 54 -8.01 -1.37 6.14
C ALA A 54 -7.53 -0.57 7.34
N VAL A 55 -6.95 -1.23 8.34
CA VAL A 55 -6.40 -0.55 9.52
C VAL A 55 -5.21 0.32 9.13
N PHE A 56 -4.31 -0.21 8.30
CA PHE A 56 -3.14 0.53 7.84
C PHE A 56 -3.53 1.81 7.08
N LEU A 57 -4.53 1.74 6.20
CA LEU A 57 -5.01 2.93 5.48
C LEU A 57 -5.56 3.98 6.46
N ARG A 58 -6.35 3.55 7.43
CA ARG A 58 -6.92 4.48 8.43
C ARG A 58 -5.82 5.14 9.24
N GLU A 59 -4.81 4.37 9.64
CA GLU A 59 -3.66 4.91 10.38
C GLU A 59 -2.88 5.90 9.54
N SER A 60 -2.65 5.57 8.27
CA SER A 60 -1.89 6.41 7.35
C SER A 60 -2.60 7.74 7.09
N VAL A 61 -3.90 7.70 6.84
CA VAL A 61 -4.70 8.91 6.60
C VAL A 61 -4.81 9.76 7.85
N GLY A 62 -4.98 9.13 9.01
CA GLY A 62 -5.18 9.85 10.26
C GLY A 62 -3.92 10.22 11.02
N GLY A 63 -2.73 9.81 10.54
CA GLY A 63 -1.48 10.01 11.27
C GLY A 63 -1.43 9.27 12.59
N LEU A 64 -2.06 8.10 12.66
CA LEU A 64 -2.18 7.33 13.89
C LEU A 64 -1.00 6.37 14.06
N PRO A 65 -0.68 5.96 15.31
CA PRO A 65 0.34 4.94 15.54
C PRO A 65 -0.03 3.61 14.88
N SER A 66 0.98 2.82 14.52
CA SER A 66 0.76 1.53 13.87
C SER A 66 0.21 0.51 14.87
N ALA A 67 -0.94 -0.07 14.51
CA ALA A 67 -1.59 -1.13 15.28
C ALA A 67 -2.29 -2.12 14.34
N ASN A 68 -1.82 -2.20 13.08
CA ASN A 68 -2.46 -3.03 12.05
C ASN A 68 -2.00 -4.48 12.07
N GLY A 69 -0.91 -4.79 12.75
CA GLY A 69 -0.39 -6.17 12.85
C GLY A 69 0.52 -6.59 11.70
N ALA A 70 0.52 -5.88 10.58
CA ALA A 70 1.33 -6.24 9.42
C ALA A 70 2.64 -5.48 9.38
N VAL A 71 2.59 -4.17 9.62
CA VAL A 71 3.75 -3.28 9.50
C VAL A 71 3.81 -2.29 10.65
N THR A 72 5.01 -1.74 10.84
CA THR A 72 5.24 -0.56 11.67
C THR A 72 5.72 0.56 10.77
N ALA A 73 5.01 1.68 10.77
CA ALA A 73 5.37 2.85 10.00
C ALA A 73 6.03 3.88 10.92
N THR A 74 7.17 4.40 10.48
CA THR A 74 7.91 5.42 11.22
C THR A 74 8.08 6.63 10.31
N HIS A 75 7.66 7.79 10.78
CA HIS A 75 7.70 9.04 10.02
C HIS A 75 8.87 9.89 10.51
N ARG A 76 9.87 10.04 9.62
CA ARG A 76 11.07 10.83 9.90
C ARG A 76 11.73 11.13 8.57
N ASP A 77 11.63 12.37 8.10
CA ASP A 77 12.11 12.78 6.77
C ASP A 77 11.59 11.86 5.67
N GLY A 78 10.29 11.57 5.74
CA GLY A 78 9.64 10.58 4.89
C GLY A 78 9.01 9.50 5.74
N THR A 79 8.79 8.33 5.17
CA THR A 79 8.16 7.23 5.88
C THR A 79 8.91 5.93 5.63
N GLU A 80 9.21 5.23 6.70
CA GLU A 80 9.76 3.89 6.68
C GLU A 80 8.64 2.92 7.07
N VAL A 81 8.38 1.93 6.22
CA VAL A 81 7.36 0.91 6.47
C VAL A 81 8.08 -0.43 6.61
N ARG A 82 8.00 -1.02 7.78
CA ARG A 82 8.68 -2.27 8.07
C ARG A 82 7.69 -3.39 8.34
N SER A 83 7.85 -4.51 7.63
CA SER A 83 7.05 -5.70 7.88
C SER A 83 7.39 -6.32 9.23
N ASN A 84 6.37 -6.55 10.06
CA ASN A 84 6.57 -7.15 11.38
C ASN A 84 6.95 -8.63 11.29
N SER A 85 6.56 -9.33 10.21
CA SER A 85 6.83 -10.75 10.05
C SER A 85 8.16 -11.03 9.34
N SER A 86 8.45 -10.31 8.25
CA SER A 86 9.64 -10.59 7.42
C SER A 86 10.81 -9.67 7.70
N GLY A 87 10.58 -8.52 8.33
CA GLY A 87 11.61 -7.51 8.54
C GLY A 87 11.91 -6.67 7.31
N VAL A 88 11.24 -6.92 6.18
CA VAL A 88 11.39 -6.11 4.97
C VAL A 88 11.02 -4.66 5.29
N THR A 89 11.86 -3.73 4.86
CA THR A 89 11.67 -2.31 5.09
C THR A 89 11.64 -1.57 3.77
N LEU A 90 10.62 -0.72 3.60
CA LEU A 90 10.49 0.17 2.43
C LEU A 90 10.64 1.61 2.91
N HIS A 91 11.30 2.44 2.10
CA HIS A 91 11.54 3.84 2.43
C HIS A 91 10.89 4.73 1.38
N PHE A 92 10.06 5.66 1.84
CA PHE A 92 9.36 6.60 0.94
C PHE A 92 9.69 8.03 1.34
N THR A 93 9.88 8.90 0.34
CA THR A 93 10.09 10.33 0.58
C THR A 93 8.80 10.98 1.11
N PRO A 94 8.89 12.17 1.72
CA PRO A 94 7.66 12.87 2.15
C PRO A 94 6.65 13.07 1.01
N GLY A 95 7.12 13.40 -0.19
CA GLY A 95 6.24 13.58 -1.34
C GLY A 95 5.58 12.29 -1.79
N GLU A 96 6.34 11.19 -1.81
CA GLU A 96 5.80 9.88 -2.16
C GLU A 96 4.73 9.43 -1.17
N TRP A 97 4.98 9.64 0.11
CA TRP A 97 4.02 9.26 1.15
C TRP A 97 2.78 10.15 1.12
N ALA A 98 2.96 11.46 0.90
CA ALA A 98 1.83 12.39 0.80
C ALA A 98 0.91 12.00 -0.36
N ALA A 99 1.47 11.60 -1.51
CA ALA A 99 0.68 11.15 -2.65
C ALA A 99 -0.10 9.88 -2.33
N PHE A 100 0.53 8.93 -1.64
CA PHE A 100 -0.14 7.71 -1.20
C PHE A 100 -1.32 8.04 -0.26
N VAL A 101 -1.10 8.88 0.73
CA VAL A 101 -2.15 9.27 1.69
C VAL A 101 -3.31 9.97 0.96
N ALA A 102 -3.00 10.87 0.01
CA ALA A 102 -4.03 11.56 -0.76
C ALA A 102 -4.87 10.58 -1.58
N GLY A 103 -4.23 9.60 -2.22
CA GLY A 103 -4.94 8.55 -2.94
C GLY A 103 -5.80 7.70 -2.01
N ALA A 104 -5.30 7.39 -0.83
CA ALA A 104 -6.05 6.62 0.17
C ALA A 104 -7.30 7.41 0.62
N GLN A 105 -7.17 8.73 0.81
CA GLN A 105 -8.30 9.59 1.17
C GLN A 105 -9.37 9.59 0.08
N ASP A 106 -8.96 9.48 -1.18
CA ASP A 106 -9.87 9.45 -2.32
C ASP A 106 -10.49 8.06 -2.56
N GLY A 107 -10.16 7.07 -1.73
CA GLY A 107 -10.68 5.71 -1.87
C GLY A 107 -9.98 4.86 -2.91
N GLU A 108 -8.86 5.34 -3.48
CA GLU A 108 -8.17 4.63 -4.56
C GLU A 108 -7.60 3.27 -4.12
N PHE A 109 -7.34 3.10 -2.83
CA PHE A 109 -6.70 1.91 -2.30
C PHE A 109 -7.61 1.07 -1.41
N ASP A 110 -8.91 1.33 -1.43
CA ASP A 110 -9.89 0.57 -0.65
C ASP A 110 -10.04 -0.84 -1.25
N TYR A 111 -9.67 -1.86 -0.48
CA TYR A 111 -9.70 -3.25 -0.96
C TYR A 111 -11.09 -3.68 -1.41
N HIS A 112 -12.12 -3.32 -0.63
CA HIS A 112 -13.49 -3.74 -0.94
C HIS A 112 -13.99 -3.12 -2.23
N LEU A 113 -13.66 -1.86 -2.50
CA LEU A 113 -14.04 -1.19 -3.75
C LEU A 113 -13.35 -1.83 -4.94
N GLN A 114 -12.06 -2.15 -4.81
CA GLN A 114 -11.30 -2.74 -5.90
C GLN A 114 -11.76 -4.16 -6.21
N VAL A 115 -12.05 -4.96 -5.20
CA VAL A 115 -12.54 -6.32 -5.37
C VAL A 115 -13.95 -6.33 -5.93
N ALA A 116 -14.82 -5.43 -5.50
CA ALA A 116 -16.18 -5.32 -6.03
C ALA A 116 -16.18 -5.02 -7.53
N ALA A 117 -15.22 -4.22 -8.01
CA ALA A 117 -15.09 -3.93 -9.43
C ALA A 117 -14.74 -5.16 -10.26
N LEU A 118 -14.10 -6.16 -9.66
CA LEU A 118 -13.72 -7.40 -10.35
C LEU A 118 -14.83 -8.44 -10.36
N VAL A 119 -15.67 -8.48 -9.33
CA VAL A 119 -16.72 -9.50 -9.20
C VAL A 119 -18.09 -8.98 -9.58
N GLY A 120 -18.18 -7.69 -9.77
CA GLY A 120 -19.38 -6.95 -9.96
C GLY A 120 -20.18 -7.08 -10.99
#